data_52cb536d175a3933fad43f9bf985c2ef
#
_entry.id   52cb536d175a3933fad43f9bf985c2ef
#
_cell.length_a   1.000
_cell.length_b   1.000
_cell.length_c   1.000
_cell.angle_alpha   90.00
_cell.angle_beta   90.00
_cell.angle_gamma   90.00
#
_symmetry.space_group_name_H-M   'P 1'
#
loop_
_entity.id
_entity.type
_entity.pdbx_description
1 polymer ?
#
loop_
_entity_poly.entity_id
_entity_poly.type
_entity_poly.pdbx_seq_one_letter_code
_entity_poly.pdbx_strand_id
1 'polypeptide(L)'
;MNLREARIDLNAVRANLARLPTDYCVDLSGDAYGHGFTALAEAALTMGSREFRVSNPSEEATLRELAAARDIRISVEGPFRHAAALYGLANDAGLQPVMRLCASVISVKRLRAGDPVSYGYTWRAPIDTTLALVSIGYADGVSRRASNRATASLRGARPIVGRIAMDVLSLDLGDDAVSVGDEAVLFGHATGSTEAWAALLGVPPLSVTAGVGRRVARVVAGGGS
;
A
#
# COMPACT_ATOMS: atom_id res chain seq x y z
N MET A 1 8.48 13.95 -11.20
CA MET A 1 7.50 12.85 -11.12
C MET A 1 8.09 11.78 -10.21
N ASN A 2 7.39 11.41 -9.16
CA ASN A 2 7.86 10.34 -8.27
C ASN A 2 7.74 9.01 -9.00
N LEU A 3 8.79 8.19 -8.95
CA LEU A 3 8.80 6.88 -9.61
C LEU A 3 7.99 5.82 -8.84
N ARG A 4 7.71 6.08 -7.55
CA ARG A 4 6.96 5.19 -6.64
C ARG A 4 6.17 6.00 -5.61
N GLU A 5 4.91 5.68 -5.44
CA GLU A 5 3.98 6.43 -4.59
C GLU A 5 3.04 5.48 -3.83
N ALA A 6 2.81 5.80 -2.56
CA ALA A 6 1.66 5.31 -1.82
C ALA A 6 0.61 6.43 -1.81
N ARG A 7 -0.44 6.26 -2.61
CA ARG A 7 -1.54 7.22 -2.67
C ARG A 7 -2.51 6.92 -1.54
N ILE A 8 -2.78 7.94 -0.74
CA ILE A 8 -3.61 7.87 0.46
C ILE A 8 -4.91 8.62 0.19
N ASP A 9 -6.02 7.92 0.20
CA ASP A 9 -7.35 8.48 -0.03
C ASP A 9 -8.03 8.82 1.29
N LEU A 10 -8.08 10.12 1.64
CA LEU A 10 -8.75 10.59 2.84
C LEU A 10 -10.29 10.51 2.75
N ASN A 11 -10.87 10.45 1.54
CA ASN A 11 -12.29 10.21 1.41
C ASN A 11 -12.64 8.77 1.80
N ALA A 12 -11.77 7.81 1.44
CA ALA A 12 -11.92 6.44 1.91
C ALA A 12 -11.82 6.35 3.45
N VAL A 13 -10.88 7.09 4.08
CA VAL A 13 -10.79 7.18 5.56
C VAL A 13 -12.11 7.67 6.14
N ARG A 14 -12.66 8.78 5.63
CA ARG A 14 -13.92 9.35 6.12
C ARG A 14 -15.09 8.39 5.94
N ALA A 15 -15.19 7.77 4.75
CA ALA A 15 -16.24 6.80 4.47
C ALA A 15 -16.17 5.57 5.40
N ASN A 16 -14.96 5.07 5.65
CA ASN A 16 -14.75 3.94 6.56
C ASN A 16 -15.08 4.32 8.02
N LEU A 17 -14.60 5.49 8.49
CA LEU A 17 -14.92 6.00 9.83
C LEU A 17 -16.43 6.11 10.08
N ALA A 18 -17.19 6.61 9.09
CA ALA A 18 -18.64 6.74 9.20
C ALA A 18 -19.38 5.40 9.33
N ARG A 19 -18.72 4.28 9.04
CA ARG A 19 -19.27 2.91 9.13
C ARG A 19 -18.85 2.20 10.42
N LEU A 20 -17.86 2.72 11.13
CA LEU A 20 -17.40 2.09 12.38
C LEU A 20 -18.44 2.26 13.50
N PRO A 21 -18.54 1.29 14.43
CA PRO A 21 -19.36 1.45 15.63
C PRO A 21 -18.84 2.60 16.49
N THR A 22 -19.71 3.15 17.37
CA THR A 22 -19.40 4.35 18.16
C THR A 22 -18.26 4.19 19.17
N ASP A 23 -17.84 2.96 19.45
CA ASP A 23 -16.75 2.62 20.38
C ASP A 23 -15.41 2.35 19.66
N TYR A 24 -15.24 2.85 18.43
CA TYR A 24 -13.98 2.70 17.71
C TYR A 24 -12.86 3.54 18.32
N CYS A 25 -11.64 3.05 18.15
CA CYS A 25 -10.41 3.77 18.44
C CYS A 25 -9.62 3.94 17.14
N VAL A 26 -9.20 5.16 16.84
CA VAL A 26 -8.34 5.45 15.67
C VAL A 26 -6.91 5.01 15.98
N ASP A 27 -6.51 3.89 15.45
CA ASP A 27 -5.15 3.37 15.65
C ASP A 27 -4.20 3.97 14.58
N LEU A 28 -3.35 4.88 15.02
CA LEU A 28 -2.33 5.57 14.22
C LEU A 28 -0.93 5.00 14.41
N SER A 29 -0.79 3.88 15.09
CA SER A 29 0.49 3.25 15.41
C SER A 29 1.34 3.02 14.17
N GLY A 30 2.67 3.22 14.30
CA GLY A 30 3.61 2.93 13.23
C GLY A 30 3.40 3.77 11.96
N ASP A 31 3.30 5.07 12.13
CA ASP A 31 2.99 6.01 11.04
C ASP A 31 1.64 5.69 10.37
N ALA A 32 0.61 5.43 11.19
CA ALA A 32 -0.72 4.99 10.75
C ALA A 32 -0.62 3.75 9.84
N TYR A 33 0.10 2.72 10.28
CA TYR A 33 0.40 1.51 9.48
C TYR A 33 0.97 1.83 8.09
N GLY A 34 1.84 2.84 8.03
CA GLY A 34 2.50 3.27 6.81
C GLY A 34 1.69 4.21 5.92
N HIS A 35 0.50 4.64 6.34
CA HIS A 35 -0.36 5.55 5.56
C HIS A 35 0.03 7.04 5.71
N GLY A 36 0.84 7.38 6.72
CA GLY A 36 1.19 8.77 7.03
C GLY A 36 0.38 9.33 8.19
N PHE A 37 1.03 9.47 9.34
CA PHE A 37 0.43 9.82 10.63
C PHE A 37 -0.41 11.11 10.59
N THR A 38 0.21 12.21 10.16
CA THR A 38 -0.38 13.55 10.23
C THR A 38 -1.69 13.65 9.46
N ALA A 39 -1.68 13.22 8.21
CA ALA A 39 -2.86 13.32 7.34
C ALA A 39 -4.05 12.49 7.86
N LEU A 40 -3.75 11.28 8.39
CA LEU A 40 -4.80 10.41 8.97
C LEU A 40 -5.33 10.97 10.30
N ALA A 41 -4.45 11.51 11.16
CA ALA A 41 -4.83 12.15 12.41
C ALA A 41 -5.76 13.35 12.16
N GLU A 42 -5.38 14.25 11.24
CA GLU A 42 -6.18 15.42 10.88
C GLU A 42 -7.56 15.02 10.31
N ALA A 43 -7.61 14.02 9.42
CA ALA A 43 -8.86 13.52 8.87
C ALA A 43 -9.77 12.97 9.98
N ALA A 44 -9.25 12.17 10.89
CA ALA A 44 -10.00 11.59 12.00
C ALA A 44 -10.49 12.67 13.00
N LEU A 45 -9.62 13.63 13.34
CA LEU A 45 -9.98 14.77 14.22
C LEU A 45 -11.08 15.63 13.61
N THR A 46 -11.04 15.84 12.28
CA THR A 46 -12.07 16.58 11.55
C THR A 46 -13.40 15.85 11.56
N MET A 47 -13.39 14.52 11.54
CA MET A 47 -14.58 13.67 11.67
C MET A 47 -15.11 13.56 13.12
N GLY A 48 -14.46 14.23 14.10
CA GLY A 48 -14.87 14.24 15.48
C GLY A 48 -14.41 13.03 16.29
N SER A 49 -13.46 12.26 15.80
CA SER A 49 -12.87 11.15 16.56
C SER A 49 -12.25 11.65 17.86
N ARG A 50 -12.45 10.90 18.95
CA ARG A 50 -12.00 11.28 20.29
C ARG A 50 -11.08 10.26 20.95
N GLU A 51 -11.05 9.04 20.46
CA GLU A 51 -10.19 7.97 20.98
C GLU A 51 -9.12 7.61 19.95
N PHE A 52 -7.87 7.69 20.36
CA PHE A 52 -6.72 7.45 19.51
C PHE A 52 -5.73 6.52 20.17
N ARG A 53 -5.06 5.72 19.35
CA ARG A 53 -3.93 4.92 19.74
C ARG A 53 -2.69 5.35 18.95
N VAL A 54 -1.55 5.36 19.64
CA VAL A 54 -0.23 5.67 19.10
C VAL A 54 0.78 4.64 19.60
N SER A 55 1.95 4.55 18.98
CA SER A 55 2.97 3.56 19.34
C SER A 55 4.15 4.13 20.14
N ASN A 56 4.27 5.45 20.23
CA ASN A 56 5.41 6.07 20.89
C ASN A 56 5.11 7.52 21.33
N PRO A 57 5.94 8.10 22.24
CA PRO A 57 5.73 9.46 22.73
C PRO A 57 5.80 10.57 21.68
N SER A 58 6.54 10.37 20.58
CA SER A 58 6.63 11.36 19.51
C SER A 58 5.31 11.45 18.73
N GLU A 59 4.68 10.31 18.44
CA GLU A 59 3.34 10.27 17.84
C GLU A 59 2.29 10.89 18.76
N GLU A 60 2.39 10.65 20.09
CA GLU A 60 1.50 11.27 21.08
C GLU A 60 1.65 12.79 21.09
N ALA A 61 2.89 13.31 21.13
CA ALA A 61 3.13 14.75 21.12
C ALA A 61 2.57 15.42 19.86
N THR A 62 2.84 14.83 18.69
CA THR A 62 2.30 15.33 17.42
C THR A 62 0.77 15.33 17.42
N LEU A 63 0.14 14.25 17.92
CA LEU A 63 -1.32 14.18 17.96
C LEU A 63 -1.93 15.23 18.89
N ARG A 64 -1.31 15.49 20.04
CA ARG A 64 -1.75 16.55 20.97
C ARG A 64 -1.67 17.94 20.34
N GLU A 65 -0.61 18.22 19.58
CA GLU A 65 -0.47 19.47 18.81
C GLU A 65 -1.58 19.60 17.77
N LEU A 66 -1.83 18.57 16.97
CA LEU A 66 -2.88 18.56 15.94
C LEU A 66 -4.29 18.67 16.55
N ALA A 67 -4.52 18.04 17.69
CA ALA A 67 -5.79 18.12 18.39
C ALA A 67 -6.07 19.50 18.98
N ALA A 68 -5.05 20.29 19.26
CA ALA A 68 -5.14 21.61 19.89
C ALA A 68 -5.97 21.55 21.21
N ALA A 69 -7.08 22.29 21.27
CA ALA A 69 -7.97 22.31 22.45
C ALA A 69 -9.07 21.23 22.44
N ARG A 70 -9.04 20.27 21.52
CA ARG A 70 -10.03 19.19 21.47
C ARG A 70 -9.78 18.20 22.62
N ASP A 71 -10.87 17.80 23.27
CA ASP A 71 -10.82 16.76 24.31
C ASP A 71 -10.70 15.39 23.62
N ILE A 72 -9.49 14.80 23.67
CA ILE A 72 -9.17 13.50 23.09
C ILE A 72 -8.53 12.59 24.14
N ARG A 73 -8.79 11.30 24.02
CA ARG A 73 -8.12 10.24 24.77
C ARG A 73 -7.06 9.57 23.91
N ILE A 74 -5.85 9.44 24.44
CA ILE A 74 -4.73 8.80 23.76
C ILE A 74 -4.28 7.62 24.60
N SER A 75 -4.10 6.47 23.97
CA SER A 75 -3.55 5.27 24.58
C SER A 75 -2.34 4.76 23.80
N VAL A 76 -1.40 4.17 24.51
CA VAL A 76 -0.24 3.46 23.93
C VAL A 76 -0.49 1.95 23.98
N GLU A 77 -1.33 1.50 24.89
CA GLU A 77 -1.72 0.11 25.12
C GLU A 77 -3.23 -0.06 24.95
N GLY A 78 -3.69 -1.28 24.65
CA GLY A 78 -5.11 -1.60 24.59
C GLY A 78 -5.49 -2.39 23.33
N PRO A 79 -6.76 -2.80 23.24
CA PRO A 79 -7.21 -3.63 22.11
C PRO A 79 -7.19 -2.86 20.78
N PHE A 80 -6.81 -3.56 19.73
CA PHE A 80 -6.86 -3.09 18.33
C PHE A 80 -8.31 -3.10 17.83
N ARG A 81 -9.12 -2.15 18.25
CA ARG A 81 -10.51 -2.10 17.82
C ARG A 81 -10.60 -1.47 16.44
N HIS A 82 -11.07 -2.26 15.47
CA HIS A 82 -11.41 -1.80 14.12
C HIS A 82 -10.28 -1.19 13.29
N ALA A 83 -8.99 -1.36 13.66
CA ALA A 83 -7.88 -0.82 12.89
C ALA A 83 -7.92 -1.26 11.42
N ALA A 84 -8.10 -2.56 11.14
CA ALA A 84 -8.19 -3.03 9.77
C ALA A 84 -9.36 -2.41 9.00
N ALA A 85 -10.51 -2.20 9.65
CA ALA A 85 -11.68 -1.58 9.03
C ALA A 85 -11.45 -0.10 8.70
N LEU A 86 -10.78 0.65 9.60
CA LEU A 86 -10.41 2.04 9.34
C LEU A 86 -9.63 2.20 8.04
N TYR A 87 -8.67 1.31 7.79
CA TYR A 87 -7.81 1.34 6.60
C TYR A 87 -8.41 0.61 5.38
N GLY A 88 -9.67 0.13 5.49
CA GLY A 88 -10.34 -0.60 4.41
C GLY A 88 -9.74 -1.97 4.14
N LEU A 89 -9.16 -2.61 5.17
CA LEU A 89 -8.42 -3.88 5.11
C LEU A 89 -9.12 -5.01 5.88
N ALA A 90 -10.34 -4.79 6.35
CA ALA A 90 -11.20 -5.83 6.86
C ALA A 90 -12.02 -6.44 5.71
N ASN A 91 -12.34 -7.72 5.82
CA ASN A 91 -13.14 -8.41 4.81
C ASN A 91 -14.63 -7.99 4.88
N ASP A 92 -14.89 -6.74 4.53
CA ASP A 92 -16.21 -6.12 4.47
C ASP A 92 -16.36 -5.36 3.15
N ALA A 93 -17.31 -5.76 2.32
CA ALA A 93 -17.54 -5.22 0.97
C ALA A 93 -17.90 -3.72 0.94
N GLY A 94 -18.22 -3.11 2.08
CA GLY A 94 -18.55 -1.70 2.17
C GLY A 94 -17.35 -0.79 2.49
N LEU A 95 -16.21 -1.36 2.86
CA LEU A 95 -15.00 -0.60 3.19
C LEU A 95 -14.17 -0.30 1.95
N GLN A 96 -13.50 0.85 1.96
CA GLN A 96 -12.68 1.32 0.84
C GLN A 96 -11.20 1.27 1.21
N PRO A 97 -10.33 0.66 0.37
CA PRO A 97 -8.88 0.69 0.60
C PRO A 97 -8.37 2.13 0.66
N VAL A 98 -7.67 2.46 1.74
CA VAL A 98 -7.11 3.80 1.97
C VAL A 98 -5.79 4.00 1.22
N MET A 99 -4.98 2.94 1.09
CA MET A 99 -3.69 3.02 0.39
C MET A 99 -3.72 2.30 -0.95
N ARG A 100 -3.18 2.96 -1.97
CA ARG A 100 -2.82 2.35 -3.26
C ARG A 100 -1.32 2.49 -3.48
N LEU A 101 -0.61 1.37 -3.65
CA LEU A 101 0.83 1.38 -3.93
C LEU A 101 1.06 1.32 -5.42
N CYS A 102 1.66 2.38 -5.97
CA CYS A 102 1.91 2.58 -7.40
C CYS A 102 3.40 2.74 -7.69
N ALA A 103 3.81 2.32 -8.89
CA ALA A 103 5.15 2.60 -9.38
C ALA A 103 5.19 2.69 -10.91
N SER A 104 6.15 3.45 -11.44
CA SER A 104 6.28 3.67 -12.88
C SER A 104 7.05 2.55 -13.57
N VAL A 105 6.63 2.21 -14.77
CA VAL A 105 7.44 1.43 -15.72
C VAL A 105 8.65 2.27 -16.16
N ILE A 106 9.86 1.74 -15.99
CA ILE A 106 11.11 2.42 -16.33
C ILE A 106 11.83 1.80 -17.53
N SER A 107 11.42 0.60 -17.95
CA SER A 107 11.95 -0.06 -19.13
C SER A 107 10.96 -1.10 -19.65
N VAL A 108 10.93 -1.26 -20.96
CA VAL A 108 10.16 -2.31 -21.64
C VAL A 108 11.12 -3.06 -22.56
N LYS A 109 11.10 -4.39 -22.53
CA LYS A 109 12.00 -5.24 -23.30
C LYS A 109 11.27 -6.45 -23.87
N ARG A 110 11.50 -6.76 -25.16
CA ARG A 110 11.07 -8.03 -25.75
C ARG A 110 11.99 -9.15 -25.30
N LEU A 111 11.42 -10.29 -24.92
CA LEU A 111 12.11 -11.53 -24.56
C LEU A 111 11.75 -12.61 -25.58
N ARG A 112 12.71 -13.51 -25.84
CA ARG A 112 12.46 -14.75 -26.56
C ARG A 112 12.17 -15.89 -25.59
N ALA A 113 11.48 -16.92 -26.06
CA ALA A 113 11.31 -18.16 -25.31
C ALA A 113 12.66 -18.67 -24.79
N GLY A 114 12.70 -19.00 -23.49
CA GLY A 114 13.92 -19.43 -22.79
C GLY A 114 14.74 -18.32 -22.16
N ASP A 115 14.54 -17.04 -22.50
CA ASP A 115 15.28 -15.92 -21.90
C ASP A 115 15.05 -15.84 -20.38
N PRO A 116 16.14 -15.71 -19.59
CA PRO A 116 16.02 -15.62 -18.13
C PRO A 116 15.68 -14.21 -17.67
N VAL A 117 14.96 -14.10 -16.52
CA VAL A 117 14.61 -12.83 -15.89
C VAL A 117 15.17 -12.76 -14.48
N SER A 118 15.74 -11.61 -14.16
CA SER A 118 16.31 -11.28 -12.85
C SER A 118 17.44 -12.25 -12.43
N TYR A 119 17.98 -12.06 -11.22
CA TYR A 119 19.08 -12.92 -10.76
C TYR A 119 18.59 -14.27 -10.24
N GLY A 120 19.47 -15.25 -10.40
CA GLY A 120 19.21 -16.64 -10.04
C GLY A 120 18.29 -17.34 -11.01
N TYR A 121 17.85 -16.62 -12.07
CA TYR A 121 17.10 -17.20 -13.22
C TYR A 121 15.96 -18.11 -12.80
N THR A 122 15.23 -17.69 -11.75
CA THR A 122 14.11 -18.46 -11.16
C THR A 122 12.88 -18.46 -12.05
N TRP A 123 12.88 -17.66 -13.10
CA TRP A 123 11.87 -17.64 -14.15
C TRP A 123 12.55 -17.45 -15.50
N ARG A 124 12.03 -18.15 -16.51
CA ARG A 124 12.39 -18.01 -17.91
C ARG A 124 11.13 -17.82 -18.72
N ALA A 125 11.19 -17.01 -19.76
CA ALA A 125 10.05 -16.79 -20.65
C ALA A 125 9.61 -18.12 -21.30
N PRO A 126 8.36 -18.58 -21.07
CA PRO A 126 7.89 -19.84 -21.64
C PRO A 126 7.63 -19.73 -23.15
N ILE A 127 7.33 -18.54 -23.63
CA ILE A 127 7.13 -18.15 -25.03
C ILE A 127 7.76 -16.76 -25.24
N ASP A 128 7.79 -16.31 -26.47
CA ASP A 128 8.15 -14.92 -26.75
C ASP A 128 7.17 -13.99 -26.05
N THR A 129 7.69 -13.00 -25.30
CA THR A 129 6.86 -12.11 -24.48
C THR A 129 7.49 -10.72 -24.36
N THR A 130 6.75 -9.78 -23.77
CA THR A 130 7.25 -8.46 -23.39
C THR A 130 7.38 -8.36 -21.89
N LEU A 131 8.49 -7.84 -21.41
CA LEU A 131 8.76 -7.60 -19.98
C LEU A 131 8.70 -6.10 -19.68
N ALA A 132 7.98 -5.69 -18.65
CA ALA A 132 8.12 -4.36 -18.07
C ALA A 132 8.99 -4.42 -16.81
N LEU A 133 9.93 -3.50 -16.68
CA LEU A 133 10.67 -3.25 -15.45
C LEU A 133 10.02 -2.09 -14.72
N VAL A 134 9.61 -2.31 -13.47
CA VAL A 134 8.87 -1.35 -12.63
C VAL A 134 9.79 -0.86 -11.51
N SER A 135 9.80 0.45 -11.26
CA SER A 135 10.69 1.12 -10.31
C SER A 135 10.25 0.97 -8.86
N ILE A 136 10.14 -0.26 -8.37
CA ILE A 136 9.86 -0.58 -6.97
C ILE A 136 10.40 -1.96 -6.62
N GLY A 137 11.00 -2.10 -5.44
CA GLY A 137 11.61 -3.35 -5.01
C GLY A 137 11.56 -3.58 -3.50
N TYR A 138 12.40 -4.48 -3.01
CA TYR A 138 12.35 -4.85 -1.59
C TYR A 138 12.84 -3.73 -0.65
N ALA A 139 13.68 -2.80 -1.10
CA ALA A 139 14.07 -1.63 -0.31
C ALA A 139 12.93 -0.62 -0.13
N ASP A 140 11.86 -0.77 -0.89
CA ASP A 140 10.64 0.03 -0.82
C ASP A 140 9.55 -0.64 0.03
N GLY A 141 9.84 -1.85 0.55
CA GLY A 141 8.91 -2.64 1.36
C GLY A 141 8.19 -3.76 0.61
N VAL A 142 8.48 -3.97 -0.68
CA VAL A 142 7.88 -5.07 -1.45
C VAL A 142 8.57 -6.39 -1.08
N SER A 143 7.84 -7.28 -0.43
CA SER A 143 8.40 -8.54 0.05
C SER A 143 8.97 -9.41 -1.09
N ARG A 144 10.20 -9.89 -0.95
CA ARG A 144 10.81 -10.85 -1.88
C ARG A 144 10.04 -12.18 -1.98
N ARG A 145 9.22 -12.52 -0.98
CA ARG A 145 8.35 -13.70 -1.01
C ARG A 145 7.25 -13.62 -2.08
N ALA A 146 6.99 -12.41 -2.62
CA ALA A 146 6.06 -12.17 -3.72
C ALA A 146 6.65 -12.55 -5.10
N SER A 147 7.97 -12.79 -5.19
CA SER A 147 8.66 -13.19 -6.43
C SER A 147 8.03 -14.43 -7.06
N ASN A 148 7.70 -14.37 -8.35
CA ASN A 148 7.04 -15.44 -9.13
C ASN A 148 5.65 -15.87 -8.59
N ARG A 149 5.03 -15.10 -7.70
CA ARG A 149 3.79 -15.51 -7.03
C ARG A 149 2.71 -14.44 -7.07
N ALA A 150 3.09 -13.18 -6.92
CA ALA A 150 2.15 -12.07 -6.89
C ALA A 150 1.86 -11.53 -8.29
N THR A 151 0.81 -10.73 -8.37
CA THR A 151 0.46 -9.95 -9.55
C THR A 151 0.44 -8.46 -9.22
N ALA A 152 0.63 -7.62 -10.24
CA ALA A 152 0.36 -6.19 -10.19
C ALA A 152 -0.63 -5.83 -11.31
N SER A 153 -1.34 -4.73 -11.18
CA SER A 153 -2.23 -4.23 -12.21
C SER A 153 -1.48 -3.25 -13.12
N LEU A 154 -1.39 -3.58 -14.41
CA LEU A 154 -0.85 -2.72 -15.46
C LEU A 154 -1.62 -3.03 -16.74
N ARG A 155 -2.66 -2.23 -17.05
CA ARG A 155 -3.65 -2.54 -18.11
C ARG A 155 -4.26 -3.95 -17.97
N GLY A 156 -4.53 -4.36 -16.73
CA GLY A 156 -4.96 -5.70 -16.33
C GLY A 156 -3.99 -6.36 -15.35
N ALA A 157 -4.32 -7.54 -14.86
CA ALA A 157 -3.48 -8.29 -13.93
C ALA A 157 -2.24 -8.85 -14.66
N ARG A 158 -1.04 -8.57 -14.14
CA ARG A 158 0.25 -9.01 -14.71
C ARG A 158 1.05 -9.77 -13.66
N PRO A 159 1.56 -10.95 -13.97
CA PRO A 159 2.38 -11.69 -13.03
C PRO A 159 3.73 -11.00 -12.80
N ILE A 160 4.16 -10.99 -11.54
CA ILE A 160 5.52 -10.63 -11.17
C ILE A 160 6.40 -11.84 -11.47
N VAL A 161 7.39 -11.66 -12.33
CA VAL A 161 8.27 -12.72 -12.82
C VAL A 161 9.74 -12.48 -12.45
N GLY A 162 10.44 -13.54 -12.12
CA GLY A 162 11.78 -13.48 -11.59
C GLY A 162 11.82 -12.97 -10.14
N ARG A 163 13.02 -12.84 -9.58
CA ARG A 163 13.19 -12.34 -8.20
C ARG A 163 13.01 -10.83 -8.13
N ILE A 164 12.26 -10.36 -7.14
CA ILE A 164 12.17 -8.94 -6.80
C ILE A 164 13.54 -8.47 -6.35
N ALA A 165 14.05 -7.43 -7.01
CA ALA A 165 15.34 -6.80 -6.74
C ALA A 165 15.22 -5.71 -5.65
N MET A 166 16.33 -5.04 -5.34
CA MET A 166 16.36 -3.96 -4.35
C MET A 166 15.43 -2.81 -4.75
N ASP A 167 15.49 -2.39 -6.00
CA ASP A 167 14.88 -1.17 -6.49
C ASP A 167 13.86 -1.40 -7.62
N VAL A 168 13.75 -2.65 -8.12
CA VAL A 168 12.89 -2.97 -9.26
C VAL A 168 12.27 -4.37 -9.16
N LEU A 169 11.15 -4.52 -9.83
CA LEU A 169 10.53 -5.82 -10.13
C LEU A 169 10.15 -5.89 -11.62
N SER A 170 9.90 -7.10 -12.11
CA SER A 170 9.56 -7.37 -13.50
C SER A 170 8.14 -7.90 -13.63
N LEU A 171 7.40 -7.41 -14.62
CA LEU A 171 6.06 -7.89 -14.98
C LEU A 171 6.10 -8.52 -16.36
N ASP A 172 5.49 -9.69 -16.51
CA ASP A 172 5.23 -10.31 -17.80
C ASP A 172 3.96 -9.72 -18.43
N LEU A 173 4.09 -9.13 -19.60
CA LEU A 173 3.01 -8.43 -20.28
C LEU A 173 2.36 -9.28 -21.38
N GLY A 174 2.97 -10.41 -21.78
CA GLY A 174 2.57 -11.09 -22.99
C GLY A 174 2.82 -10.21 -24.23
N ASP A 175 1.79 -10.01 -25.03
CA ASP A 175 1.83 -9.18 -26.24
C ASP A 175 1.27 -7.76 -26.02
N ASP A 176 0.90 -7.40 -24.80
CA ASP A 176 0.30 -6.09 -24.55
C ASP A 176 1.31 -4.95 -24.67
N ALA A 177 0.87 -3.88 -25.32
CA ALA A 177 1.66 -2.67 -25.48
C ALA A 177 1.62 -1.83 -24.20
N VAL A 178 2.78 -1.60 -23.62
CA VAL A 178 3.02 -0.74 -22.45
C VAL A 178 4.20 0.17 -22.77
N SER A 179 4.18 1.37 -22.21
CA SER A 179 5.21 2.38 -22.40
C SER A 179 5.96 2.69 -21.11
N VAL A 180 7.19 3.17 -21.24
CA VAL A 180 7.91 3.77 -20.12
C VAL A 180 7.10 4.96 -19.61
N GLY A 181 6.91 5.04 -18.29
CA GLY A 181 6.06 6.03 -17.62
C GLY A 181 4.66 5.52 -17.32
N ASP A 182 4.20 4.41 -17.91
CA ASP A 182 2.92 3.79 -17.50
C ASP A 182 2.98 3.35 -16.04
N GLU A 183 1.82 3.37 -15.38
CA GLU A 183 1.71 3.08 -13.95
C GLU A 183 1.31 1.63 -13.69
N ALA A 184 2.10 0.95 -12.89
CA ALA A 184 1.75 -0.33 -12.29
C ALA A 184 1.23 -0.12 -10.87
N VAL A 185 0.11 -0.75 -10.53
CA VAL A 185 -0.47 -0.76 -9.17
C VAL A 185 -0.23 -2.12 -8.55
N LEU A 186 0.51 -2.16 -7.43
CA LEU A 186 0.84 -3.40 -6.76
C LEU A 186 -0.33 -3.92 -5.92
N PHE A 187 -0.91 -3.04 -5.09
CA PHE A 187 -2.09 -3.35 -4.29
C PHE A 187 -2.93 -2.10 -3.98
N GLY A 188 -4.09 -2.30 -3.36
CA GLY A 188 -5.05 -1.24 -3.06
C GLY A 188 -5.97 -0.90 -4.23
N HIS A 189 -6.16 -1.83 -5.16
CA HIS A 189 -7.04 -1.70 -6.32
C HIS A 189 -7.92 -2.96 -6.47
N ALA A 190 -9.04 -2.85 -7.19
CA ALA A 190 -9.99 -3.96 -7.40
C ALA A 190 -9.36 -5.22 -8.01
N THR A 191 -8.32 -5.09 -8.84
CA THR A 191 -7.61 -6.21 -9.48
C THR A 191 -6.38 -6.70 -8.73
N GLY A 192 -6.05 -6.09 -7.57
CA GLY A 192 -4.93 -6.47 -6.73
C GLY A 192 -5.15 -5.93 -5.32
N SER A 193 -5.92 -6.66 -4.51
CA SER A 193 -6.24 -6.21 -3.16
C SER A 193 -5.06 -6.41 -2.20
N THR A 194 -4.99 -5.59 -1.18
CA THR A 194 -3.99 -5.72 -0.10
C THR A 194 -4.17 -7.05 0.62
N GLU A 195 -5.40 -7.54 0.74
CA GLU A 195 -5.74 -8.83 1.36
C GLU A 195 -5.20 -10.00 0.54
N ALA A 196 -5.26 -9.93 -0.79
CA ALA A 196 -4.68 -10.96 -1.67
C ALA A 196 -3.14 -11.02 -1.49
N TRP A 197 -2.48 -9.87 -1.39
CA TRP A 197 -1.05 -9.81 -1.07
C TRP A 197 -0.76 -10.35 0.32
N ALA A 198 -1.57 -10.01 1.33
CA ALA A 198 -1.43 -10.48 2.70
C ALA A 198 -1.57 -12.01 2.79
N ALA A 199 -2.59 -12.58 2.15
CA ALA A 199 -2.81 -14.03 2.08
C ALA A 199 -1.64 -14.74 1.39
N LEU A 200 -1.15 -14.22 0.27
CA LEU A 200 0.01 -14.75 -0.45
C LEU A 200 1.28 -14.75 0.41
N LEU A 201 1.48 -13.71 1.22
CA LEU A 201 2.64 -13.56 2.09
C LEU A 201 2.49 -14.29 3.43
N GLY A 202 1.27 -14.66 3.82
CA GLY A 202 0.94 -15.26 5.12
C GLY A 202 1.10 -14.28 6.28
N VAL A 203 0.65 -13.03 6.09
CA VAL A 203 0.70 -11.95 7.09
C VAL A 203 -0.64 -11.24 7.18
N PRO A 204 -0.95 -10.52 8.28
CA PRO A 204 -2.12 -9.66 8.32
C PRO A 204 -2.07 -8.54 7.26
N PRO A 205 -3.22 -8.09 6.70
CA PRO A 205 -3.24 -7.00 5.69
C PRO A 205 -2.55 -5.71 6.14
N LEU A 206 -2.73 -5.30 7.39
CA LEU A 206 -2.04 -4.14 7.98
C LEU A 206 -0.51 -4.25 7.95
N SER A 207 0.04 -5.46 8.00
CA SER A 207 1.49 -5.67 7.90
C SER A 207 2.02 -5.39 6.48
N VAL A 208 1.19 -5.54 5.46
CA VAL A 208 1.56 -5.24 4.06
C VAL A 208 1.73 -3.73 3.90
N THR A 209 0.78 -2.93 4.37
CA THR A 209 0.83 -1.47 4.29
C THR A 209 1.88 -0.86 5.21
N ALA A 210 1.99 -1.36 6.45
CA ALA A 210 3.04 -0.94 7.40
C ALA A 210 4.46 -1.22 6.89
N GLY A 211 4.62 -2.24 6.02
CA GLY A 211 5.88 -2.57 5.38
C GLY A 211 6.33 -1.60 4.30
N VAL A 212 5.46 -0.71 3.81
CA VAL A 212 5.82 0.27 2.78
C VAL A 212 6.85 1.26 3.32
N GLY A 213 8.06 1.21 2.75
CA GLY A 213 9.21 1.95 3.23
C GLY A 213 9.11 3.47 3.03
N ARG A 214 9.96 4.22 3.77
CA ARG A 214 10.01 5.70 3.69
C ARG A 214 10.52 6.23 2.35
N ARG A 215 11.12 5.40 1.52
CA ARG A 215 11.54 5.75 0.14
C ARG A 215 10.35 5.94 -0.81
N VAL A 216 9.20 5.42 -0.47
CA VAL A 216 7.95 5.59 -1.22
C VAL A 216 7.29 6.88 -0.77
N ALA A 217 7.03 7.80 -1.70
CA ALA A 217 6.35 9.05 -1.38
C ALA A 217 4.89 8.80 -0.99
N ARG A 218 4.42 9.42 0.11
CA ARG A 218 2.98 9.44 0.46
C ARG A 218 2.34 10.62 -0.25
N VAL A 219 1.41 10.33 -1.15
CA VAL A 219 0.65 11.33 -1.90
C VAL A 219 -0.77 11.29 -1.40
N VAL A 220 -1.18 12.33 -0.69
CA VAL A 220 -2.51 12.43 -0.06
C VAL A 220 -3.50 13.02 -1.06
N ALA A 221 -4.65 12.38 -1.23
CA ALA A 221 -5.78 12.83 -2.03
C ALA A 221 -7.05 12.94 -1.16
N GLY A 222 -8.01 13.76 -1.59
CA GLY A 222 -9.28 13.90 -0.86
C GLY A 222 -9.21 14.83 0.37
N GLY A 223 -8.16 15.65 0.49
CA GLY A 223 -8.07 16.75 1.44
C GLY A 223 -8.85 17.96 0.91
N GLY A 224 -10.17 17.92 0.96
CA GLY A 224 -11.01 19.10 0.72
C GLY A 224 -11.27 19.79 2.05
N SER A 225 -11.11 21.08 2.04
CA SER A 225 -11.44 22.09 3.08
C SER A 225 -12.83 21.93 3.64
#